data_8dcafbd57774dcae4a7694fc311459af
#
_entry.id   8dcafbd57774dcae4a7694fc311459af
#
_cell.length_a   1.000
_cell.length_b   1.000
_cell.length_c   1.000
_cell.angle_alpha   90.00
_cell.angle_beta   90.00
_cell.angle_gamma   90.00
#
_symmetry.space_group_name_H-M   'P 1'
#
loop_
_entity.id
_entity.type
_entity.pdbx_description
1 polymer ?
#
loop_
_entity_poly.entity_id
_entity_poly.type
_entity_poly.pdbx_seq_one_letter_code
_entity_poly.pdbx_strand_id
1 'polypeptide(L)'
;MNRLRLWQHRLLFPLATGLGYYLGAALGVAASTMSEGIAIFWLPNGILLAALLLVSRREWPPVLLAAVVAEIAADLPAFTLAQALGFAAVNLLECLLAAWLLQRAARPFALDRLRHVVLFGVYALGVACGLAAVLGASIYTLSGQATTTSFWAFWAIWWLGDGMGVLLITPLLLGWLRGPAQPAEQRRLEATVLFALTLLLAIWIFSQAGTDNFPRRPFLLFPLSLWAAIRFGVRGTASIGLLISAIAITATLNDVGPLLVATPADTVLLLQEYLAVLTFSSLALAALLQELRERNERLRIREMELHATHDELDRLNRELEARVAARTRELQQANQRLEALASIDPLTGVSNRRHFLEQAGIEISRAKRQALPLSVIMLDIDFFKSINDRFGHEAGDKVLVTLADTIHAALRSGDIFARLGGEEFIVMLPGQGISEAFQMAERLRLLIAQNAVPDYPVHVTVSAGVAGLENEAEEIDDLLRRADQGLYRAKSQGRNQVCLGQGMPPDRLAGT
;
A
#
# COMPACT_ATOMS: atom_id res chain seq x y z
N MET A 1 -5.71 37.37 9.58
CA MET A 1 -5.41 37.62 11.01
C MET A 1 -5.15 39.11 11.17
N ASN A 2 -6.00 39.81 11.93
CA ASN A 2 -6.01 41.30 12.05
C ASN A 2 -4.69 41.78 12.67
N ARG A 3 -4.12 42.89 12.14
CA ARG A 3 -2.92 43.57 12.67
C ARG A 3 -3.00 43.85 14.19
N LEU A 4 -4.15 44.17 14.73
CA LEU A 4 -4.42 44.35 16.15
C LEU A 4 -4.16 43.08 16.99
N ARG A 5 -4.54 41.89 16.52
CA ARG A 5 -4.23 40.60 17.19
C ARG A 5 -2.73 40.29 17.21
N LEU A 6 -2.01 40.64 16.15
CA LEU A 6 -0.54 40.51 16.08
C LEU A 6 0.19 41.45 17.05
N TRP A 7 -0.31 42.69 17.23
CA TRP A 7 0.24 43.65 18.20
C TRP A 7 -0.07 43.25 19.64
N GLN A 8 -1.28 42.80 19.93
CA GLN A 8 -1.65 42.25 21.23
C GLN A 8 -0.81 41.03 21.62
N HIS A 9 -0.57 40.13 20.68
CA HIS A 9 0.33 38.97 20.91
C HIS A 9 1.78 39.35 21.18
N ARG A 10 2.30 40.41 20.54
CA ARG A 10 3.69 40.86 20.69
C ARG A 10 3.99 41.58 22.00
N LEU A 11 2.98 42.16 22.65
CA LEU A 11 3.12 42.86 23.94
C LEU A 11 2.59 42.02 25.11
N LEU A 12 1.43 41.39 24.95
CA LEU A 12 0.78 40.65 26.04
C LEU A 12 1.58 39.36 26.39
N PHE A 13 2.16 38.67 25.44
CA PHE A 13 2.89 37.43 25.72
C PHE A 13 4.16 37.67 26.53
N PRO A 14 5.07 38.62 26.18
CA PRO A 14 6.21 38.98 27.04
C PRO A 14 5.79 39.46 28.41
N LEU A 15 4.73 40.30 28.49
CA LEU A 15 4.22 40.81 29.79
C LEU A 15 3.69 39.67 30.66
N ALA A 16 2.89 38.76 30.07
CA ALA A 16 2.41 37.58 30.79
C ALA A 16 3.56 36.67 31.26
N THR A 17 4.58 36.50 30.41
CA THR A 17 5.80 35.77 30.80
C THR A 17 6.56 36.42 31.92
N GLY A 18 6.75 37.74 31.86
CA GLY A 18 7.45 38.52 32.93
C GLY A 18 6.64 38.49 34.24
N LEU A 19 5.32 38.64 34.20
CA LEU A 19 4.47 38.52 35.38
C LEU A 19 4.53 37.10 35.98
N GLY A 20 4.40 36.06 35.15
CA GLY A 20 4.51 34.70 35.62
C GLY A 20 5.88 34.39 36.20
N TYR A 21 6.95 34.88 35.54
CA TYR A 21 8.32 34.82 36.05
C TYR A 21 8.49 35.47 37.42
N TYR A 22 8.03 36.68 37.56
CA TYR A 22 8.07 37.43 38.85
C TYR A 22 7.33 36.69 39.97
N LEU A 23 6.10 36.22 39.70
CA LEU A 23 5.34 35.45 40.68
C LEU A 23 6.02 34.14 41.06
N GLY A 24 6.62 33.45 40.08
CA GLY A 24 7.40 32.25 40.31
C GLY A 24 8.63 32.51 41.15
N ALA A 25 9.35 33.64 40.91
CA ALA A 25 10.53 34.03 41.66
C ALA A 25 10.15 34.44 43.09
N ALA A 26 9.11 35.22 43.25
CA ALA A 26 8.61 35.61 44.56
C ALA A 26 8.20 34.39 45.42
N LEU A 27 7.54 33.39 44.81
CA LEU A 27 7.23 32.16 45.49
C LEU A 27 8.48 31.34 45.84
N GLY A 28 9.48 31.26 44.95
CA GLY A 28 10.76 30.62 45.21
C GLY A 28 11.53 31.22 46.36
N VAL A 29 11.63 32.54 46.40
CA VAL A 29 12.25 33.27 47.50
C VAL A 29 11.50 33.06 48.80
N ALA A 30 10.19 33.13 48.80
CA ALA A 30 9.34 32.90 50.01
C ALA A 30 9.40 31.46 50.51
N ALA A 31 9.68 30.50 49.62
CA ALA A 31 9.83 29.06 49.94
C ALA A 31 11.28 28.65 50.27
N SER A 32 12.19 29.63 50.45
CA SER A 32 13.55 29.28 50.85
C SER A 32 13.62 28.94 52.34
N THR A 33 14.06 27.72 52.64
CA THR A 33 14.16 27.22 54.05
C THR A 33 15.57 27.31 54.64
N MET A 34 16.52 27.68 53.82
CA MET A 34 17.92 27.77 54.27
C MET A 34 18.23 29.21 54.72
N SER A 35 19.05 29.31 55.75
CA SER A 35 19.61 30.60 56.24
C SER A 35 20.33 31.36 55.13
N GLU A 36 20.66 30.71 54.05
CA GLU A 36 21.40 31.18 52.90
C GLU A 36 20.48 31.66 51.74
N GLY A 37 19.15 31.64 51.90
CA GLY A 37 18.19 32.16 50.91
C GLY A 37 18.00 31.36 49.64
N ILE A 38 18.40 30.09 49.64
CA ILE A 38 18.32 29.24 48.43
C ILE A 38 16.92 28.63 48.34
N ALA A 39 16.32 28.80 47.20
CA ALA A 39 15.00 28.24 46.90
C ALA A 39 15.05 26.70 46.73
N ILE A 40 14.11 25.99 47.34
CA ILE A 40 13.97 24.52 47.17
C ILE A 40 13.65 24.14 45.70
N PHE A 41 12.99 25.06 44.99
CA PHE A 41 12.69 24.91 43.55
C PHE A 41 12.54 26.30 42.91
N TRP A 42 13.04 26.42 41.66
CA TRP A 42 13.07 27.69 40.95
C TRP A 42 12.13 27.64 39.70
N LEU A 43 10.85 27.98 39.91
CA LEU A 43 9.81 27.95 38.87
C LEU A 43 10.06 28.87 37.66
N PRO A 44 10.70 30.05 37.81
CA PRO A 44 10.88 31.03 36.74
C PRO A 44 11.55 30.46 35.50
N ASN A 45 12.62 29.63 35.66
CA ASN A 45 13.34 29.03 34.54
C ASN A 45 12.45 28.13 33.71
N GLY A 46 11.55 27.39 34.35
CA GLY A 46 10.54 26.59 33.63
C GLY A 46 9.57 27.42 32.81
N ILE A 47 9.14 28.61 33.33
CA ILE A 47 8.27 29.56 32.63
C ILE A 47 8.98 30.16 31.43
N LEU A 48 10.23 30.63 31.63
CA LEU A 48 11.03 31.26 30.58
C LEU A 48 11.39 30.25 29.48
N LEU A 49 11.81 29.04 29.82
CA LEU A 49 12.14 28.01 28.87
C LEU A 49 10.89 27.61 28.03
N ALA A 50 9.73 27.44 28.67
CA ALA A 50 8.48 27.20 27.96
C ALA A 50 8.15 28.33 26.99
N ALA A 51 8.27 29.58 27.43
CA ALA A 51 8.01 30.75 26.59
C ALA A 51 8.95 30.80 25.36
N LEU A 52 10.26 30.56 25.53
CA LEU A 52 11.25 30.55 24.46
C LEU A 52 10.99 29.40 23.47
N LEU A 53 10.47 28.25 23.92
CA LEU A 53 10.06 27.14 23.08
C LEU A 53 8.74 27.37 22.35
N LEU A 54 7.85 28.23 22.86
CA LEU A 54 6.53 28.52 22.27
C LEU A 54 6.61 29.54 21.14
N VAL A 55 7.59 30.47 21.19
CA VAL A 55 7.73 31.55 20.22
C VAL A 55 8.88 31.37 19.26
N SER A 56 8.91 32.14 18.18
CA SER A 56 10.02 32.15 17.23
C SER A 56 11.24 32.88 17.83
N ARG A 57 12.46 32.58 17.39
CA ARG A 57 13.71 33.24 17.87
C ARG A 57 13.66 34.76 17.70
N ARG A 58 12.94 35.29 16.73
CA ARG A 58 12.77 36.74 16.53
C ARG A 58 11.98 37.41 17.64
N GLU A 59 11.18 36.67 18.37
CA GLU A 59 10.37 37.14 19.49
C GLU A 59 11.02 36.90 20.86
N TRP A 60 12.19 36.32 20.92
CA TRP A 60 12.96 36.09 22.15
C TRP A 60 13.33 37.40 22.89
N PRO A 61 13.85 38.49 22.22
CA PRO A 61 14.37 39.67 22.93
C PRO A 61 13.33 40.30 23.88
N PRO A 62 12.07 40.57 23.51
CA PRO A 62 11.10 41.15 24.46
C PRO A 62 10.75 40.19 25.61
N VAL A 63 10.77 38.86 25.38
CA VAL A 63 10.51 37.84 26.42
C VAL A 63 11.65 37.82 27.41
N LEU A 64 12.92 37.86 26.94
CA LEU A 64 14.12 37.91 27.78
C LEU A 64 14.20 39.17 28.59
N LEU A 65 13.87 40.33 27.99
CA LEU A 65 13.85 41.61 28.69
C LEU A 65 12.81 41.60 29.84
N ALA A 66 11.63 41.06 29.57
CA ALA A 66 10.57 40.94 30.60
C ALA A 66 11.01 40.02 31.76
N ALA A 67 11.74 38.91 31.45
CA ALA A 67 12.25 38.02 32.47
C ALA A 67 13.36 38.68 33.31
N VAL A 68 14.32 39.42 32.71
CA VAL A 68 15.36 40.16 33.42
C VAL A 68 14.77 41.16 34.38
N VAL A 69 13.83 41.96 33.94
CA VAL A 69 13.19 42.95 34.80
C VAL A 69 12.44 42.29 35.97
N ALA A 70 11.79 41.15 35.68
CA ALA A 70 11.06 40.39 36.71
C ALA A 70 12.02 39.76 37.73
N GLU A 71 13.12 39.20 37.29
CA GLU A 71 14.18 38.62 38.17
C GLU A 71 14.74 39.65 39.12
N ILE A 72 15.26 40.79 38.57
CA ILE A 72 15.81 41.88 39.37
C ILE A 72 14.83 42.40 40.39
N ALA A 73 13.55 42.56 39.98
CA ALA A 73 12.50 43.06 40.89
C ALA A 73 12.20 42.06 42.02
N ALA A 74 12.32 40.76 41.80
CA ALA A 74 12.09 39.73 42.81
C ALA A 74 13.27 39.59 43.77
N ASP A 75 14.50 39.72 43.26
CA ASP A 75 15.75 39.52 44.04
C ASP A 75 16.18 40.72 44.89
N LEU A 76 15.89 41.95 44.45
CA LEU A 76 16.32 43.17 45.14
C LEU A 76 15.97 43.27 46.64
N PRO A 77 14.86 42.70 47.15
CA PRO A 77 14.61 42.68 48.59
C PRO A 77 15.62 41.86 49.39
N ALA A 78 16.18 40.81 48.79
CA ALA A 78 17.07 39.83 49.48
C ALA A 78 18.58 39.97 49.11
N PHE A 79 18.87 40.46 47.91
CA PHE A 79 20.23 40.48 47.34
C PHE A 79 20.62 41.90 46.89
N THR A 80 21.93 42.13 46.79
CA THR A 80 22.44 43.36 46.18
C THR A 80 22.16 43.41 44.69
N LEU A 81 22.11 44.63 44.11
CA LEU A 81 21.90 44.77 42.66
C LEU A 81 22.89 44.00 41.80
N ALA A 82 24.15 43.93 42.24
CA ALA A 82 25.21 43.19 41.54
C ALA A 82 24.94 41.68 41.56
N GLN A 83 24.46 41.13 42.65
CA GLN A 83 24.05 39.71 42.78
C GLN A 83 22.83 39.42 41.95
N ALA A 84 21.78 40.26 42.03
CA ALA A 84 20.56 40.10 41.23
C ALA A 84 20.84 40.15 39.73
N LEU A 85 21.72 41.04 39.28
CA LEU A 85 22.16 41.05 37.87
C LEU A 85 22.97 39.78 37.50
N GLY A 86 23.81 39.29 38.41
CA GLY A 86 24.55 38.04 38.21
C GLY A 86 23.62 36.81 38.07
N PHE A 87 22.65 36.70 38.98
CA PHE A 87 21.68 35.59 38.94
C PHE A 87 20.75 35.66 37.71
N ALA A 88 20.28 36.86 37.35
CA ALA A 88 19.54 37.08 36.14
C ALA A 88 20.32 36.67 34.89
N ALA A 89 21.60 37.01 34.82
CA ALA A 89 22.46 36.60 33.70
C ALA A 89 22.64 35.08 33.63
N VAL A 90 22.79 34.38 34.75
CA VAL A 90 22.94 32.91 34.83
C VAL A 90 21.62 32.23 34.39
N ASN A 91 20.45 32.65 34.93
CA ASN A 91 19.15 32.08 34.62
C ASN A 91 18.77 32.28 33.13
N LEU A 92 19.10 33.48 32.57
CA LEU A 92 18.93 33.72 31.15
C LEU A 92 19.82 32.79 30.28
N LEU A 93 21.09 32.66 30.63
CA LEU A 93 22.04 31.81 29.91
C LEU A 93 21.57 30.36 29.92
N GLU A 94 21.11 29.87 31.07
CA GLU A 94 20.51 28.56 31.23
C GLU A 94 19.36 28.32 30.24
N CYS A 95 18.33 29.19 30.30
CA CYS A 95 17.14 29.02 29.45
C CYS A 95 17.44 29.20 27.97
N LEU A 96 18.37 30.12 27.60
CA LEU A 96 18.83 30.29 26.23
C LEU A 96 19.58 29.07 25.72
N LEU A 97 20.50 28.52 26.54
CA LEU A 97 21.24 27.31 26.17
C LEU A 97 20.30 26.11 26.02
N ALA A 98 19.39 25.88 26.98
CA ALA A 98 18.41 24.84 26.94
C ALA A 98 17.52 24.94 25.67
N ALA A 99 16.93 26.14 25.44
CA ALA A 99 16.09 26.36 24.28
C ALA A 99 16.84 26.18 22.95
N TRP A 100 18.10 26.65 22.87
CA TRP A 100 18.95 26.50 21.69
C TRP A 100 19.27 25.03 21.39
N LEU A 101 19.69 24.27 22.40
CA LEU A 101 20.03 22.86 22.26
C LEU A 101 18.79 22.03 21.85
N LEU A 102 17.69 22.23 22.54
CA LEU A 102 16.44 21.52 22.27
C LEU A 102 15.90 21.80 20.85
N GLN A 103 15.87 23.09 20.44
CA GLN A 103 15.45 23.46 19.10
C GLN A 103 16.42 23.03 18.00
N ARG A 104 17.74 22.84 18.31
CA ARG A 104 18.69 22.29 17.35
C ARG A 104 18.51 20.77 17.16
N ALA A 105 18.26 20.07 18.26
CA ALA A 105 18.14 18.59 18.27
C ALA A 105 16.78 18.11 17.73
N ALA A 106 15.73 18.89 17.89
CA ALA A 106 14.37 18.54 17.43
C ALA A 106 13.57 19.79 17.01
N ARG A 107 12.99 19.79 15.80
CA ARG A 107 12.12 20.86 15.27
C ARG A 107 10.90 20.28 14.60
N PRO A 108 9.69 20.62 15.05
CA PRO A 108 9.36 21.34 16.28
C PRO A 108 9.66 20.48 17.52
N PHE A 109 10.13 21.11 18.60
CA PHE A 109 10.31 20.42 19.88
C PHE A 109 8.95 20.32 20.59
N ALA A 110 8.54 19.11 20.94
CA ALA A 110 7.34 18.84 21.72
C ALA A 110 7.55 17.60 22.59
N LEU A 111 7.00 17.60 23.81
CA LEU A 111 7.20 16.50 24.77
C LEU A 111 6.24 15.32 24.58
N ASP A 112 5.76 15.15 23.36
CA ASP A 112 4.86 14.07 22.92
C ASP A 112 5.58 12.82 22.40
N ARG A 113 6.93 12.86 22.34
CA ARG A 113 7.78 11.75 21.91
C ARG A 113 8.84 11.44 22.95
N LEU A 114 9.07 10.15 23.17
CA LEU A 114 10.06 9.70 24.15
C LEU A 114 11.46 10.30 23.90
N ARG A 115 11.88 10.38 22.63
CA ARG A 115 13.16 11.01 22.25
C ARG A 115 13.25 12.46 22.74
N HIS A 116 12.16 13.24 22.64
CA HIS A 116 12.15 14.63 23.06
C HIS A 116 12.21 14.78 24.58
N VAL A 117 11.57 13.86 25.32
CA VAL A 117 11.67 13.81 26.78
C VAL A 117 13.10 13.49 27.21
N VAL A 118 13.76 12.53 26.55
CA VAL A 118 15.17 12.22 26.81
C VAL A 118 16.06 13.41 26.50
N LEU A 119 15.88 14.07 25.35
CA LEU A 119 16.65 15.29 24.99
C LEU A 119 16.40 16.42 25.99
N PHE A 120 15.16 16.57 26.50
CA PHE A 120 14.81 17.51 27.55
C PHE A 120 15.57 17.19 28.85
N GLY A 121 15.60 15.95 29.28
CA GLY A 121 16.36 15.51 30.44
C GLY A 121 17.87 15.79 30.29
N VAL A 122 18.46 15.44 29.14
CA VAL A 122 19.89 15.62 28.91
C VAL A 122 20.27 17.09 28.73
N TYR A 123 19.58 17.83 27.88
CA TYR A 123 20.02 19.18 27.49
C TYR A 123 19.51 20.28 28.44
N ALA A 124 18.26 20.21 28.87
CA ALA A 124 17.74 21.20 29.78
C ALA A 124 18.16 20.89 31.23
N LEU A 125 17.75 19.70 31.75
CA LEU A 125 18.02 19.37 33.15
C LEU A 125 19.49 19.05 33.42
N GLY A 126 20.15 18.29 32.55
CA GLY A 126 21.56 17.88 32.74
C GLY A 126 22.54 19.01 32.39
N VAL A 127 22.55 19.43 31.12
CA VAL A 127 23.60 20.35 30.62
C VAL A 127 23.33 21.80 31.04
N ALA A 128 22.14 22.33 30.73
CA ALA A 128 21.89 23.75 30.94
C ALA A 128 21.77 24.10 32.43
N CYS A 129 20.94 23.40 33.20
CA CYS A 129 20.82 23.60 34.63
C CYS A 129 22.14 23.29 35.37
N GLY A 130 22.82 22.20 34.97
CA GLY A 130 24.12 21.83 35.60
C GLY A 130 25.22 22.86 35.42
N LEU A 131 25.34 23.47 34.21
CA LEU A 131 26.26 24.56 33.93
C LEU A 131 25.89 25.86 34.67
N ALA A 132 24.58 26.19 34.67
CA ALA A 132 24.07 27.33 35.38
C ALA A 132 24.35 27.21 36.88
N ALA A 133 24.15 26.03 37.47
CA ALA A 133 24.47 25.80 38.88
C ALA A 133 25.94 25.99 39.22
N VAL A 134 26.88 25.63 38.28
CA VAL A 134 28.32 25.92 38.49
C VAL A 134 28.56 27.42 38.54
N LEU A 135 27.96 28.20 37.65
CA LEU A 135 28.12 29.65 37.60
C LEU A 135 27.48 30.33 38.84
N GLY A 136 26.26 29.91 39.22
CA GLY A 136 25.54 30.41 40.38
C GLY A 136 26.32 30.14 41.69
N ALA A 137 26.78 28.87 41.87
CA ALA A 137 27.60 28.48 43.01
C ALA A 137 28.93 29.28 43.08
N SER A 138 29.50 29.59 41.93
CA SER A 138 30.72 30.40 41.85
C SER A 138 30.45 31.86 42.28
N ILE A 139 29.36 32.50 41.82
CA ILE A 139 28.98 33.87 42.23
C ILE A 139 28.74 33.91 43.73
N TYR A 140 28.02 32.95 44.29
CA TYR A 140 27.68 32.89 45.71
C TYR A 140 28.95 32.70 46.56
N THR A 141 29.86 31.78 46.19
CA THR A 141 31.13 31.53 46.92
C THR A 141 32.06 32.73 46.87
N LEU A 142 32.18 33.39 45.70
CA LEU A 142 33.02 34.58 45.54
C LEU A 142 32.49 35.84 46.27
N SER A 143 31.17 35.88 46.49
CA SER A 143 30.55 37.00 47.27
C SER A 143 30.83 36.94 48.76
N GLY A 144 31.50 35.90 49.26
CA GLY A 144 31.91 35.77 50.66
C GLY A 144 30.79 35.35 51.60
N GLN A 145 29.65 34.93 51.09
CA GLN A 145 28.47 34.50 51.88
C GLN A 145 28.48 32.99 52.23
N ALA A 146 29.35 32.21 51.62
CA ALA A 146 29.46 30.79 51.88
C ALA A 146 30.19 30.49 53.22
N THR A 147 29.42 30.24 54.26
CA THR A 147 30.01 30.07 55.62
C THR A 147 30.04 28.63 56.08
N THR A 148 29.19 27.73 55.60
CA THR A 148 29.05 26.38 56.14
C THR A 148 28.85 25.28 55.07
N THR A 149 28.36 25.61 53.89
CA THR A 149 28.02 24.61 52.84
C THR A 149 29.18 24.49 51.85
N SER A 150 29.56 23.26 51.51
CA SER A 150 30.60 23.05 50.48
C SER A 150 30.09 23.47 49.10
N PHE A 151 30.99 23.93 48.22
CA PHE A 151 30.65 24.31 46.84
C PHE A 151 29.83 23.24 46.12
N TRP A 152 30.16 21.99 46.29
CA TRP A 152 29.47 20.89 45.62
C TRP A 152 28.05 20.60 46.17
N ALA A 153 27.85 20.78 47.47
CA ALA A 153 26.56 20.65 48.08
C ALA A 153 25.64 21.78 47.60
N PHE A 154 26.16 23.03 47.56
CA PHE A 154 25.45 24.18 47.04
C PHE A 154 25.13 24.01 45.56
N TRP A 155 26.07 23.55 44.74
CA TRP A 155 25.86 23.22 43.33
C TRP A 155 24.75 22.19 43.15
N ALA A 156 24.71 21.12 43.90
CA ALA A 156 23.71 20.06 43.79
C ALA A 156 22.31 20.61 44.11
N ILE A 157 22.17 21.40 45.21
CA ILE A 157 20.88 21.99 45.61
C ILE A 157 20.38 22.97 44.51
N TRP A 158 21.29 23.82 43.98
CA TRP A 158 20.97 24.74 42.89
C TRP A 158 20.56 23.99 41.63
N TRP A 159 21.34 23.03 41.18
CA TRP A 159 21.08 22.23 39.98
C TRP A 159 19.71 21.53 40.04
N LEU A 160 19.43 20.87 41.15
CA LEU A 160 18.16 20.21 41.34
C LEU A 160 16.99 21.18 41.50
N GLY A 161 17.20 22.34 42.16
CA GLY A 161 16.18 23.38 42.33
C GLY A 161 15.74 23.99 41.01
N ASP A 162 16.68 24.38 40.13
CA ASP A 162 16.39 24.89 38.79
C ASP A 162 15.81 23.78 37.92
N GLY A 163 16.42 22.58 37.98
CA GLY A 163 15.94 21.40 37.26
C GLY A 163 14.52 21.05 37.61
N MET A 164 14.11 21.15 38.87
CA MET A 164 12.71 20.89 39.30
C MET A 164 11.74 21.93 38.76
N GLY A 165 12.10 23.20 38.78
CA GLY A 165 11.29 24.25 38.18
C GLY A 165 11.06 24.05 36.68
N VAL A 166 12.17 23.73 35.96
CA VAL A 166 12.12 23.39 34.54
C VAL A 166 11.30 22.12 34.30
N LEU A 167 11.49 21.03 35.07
CA LEU A 167 10.80 19.75 34.91
C LEU A 167 9.32 19.84 35.20
N LEU A 168 8.87 20.63 36.13
CA LEU A 168 7.47 20.75 36.50
C LEU A 168 6.69 21.73 35.58
N ILE A 169 7.29 22.90 35.33
CA ILE A 169 6.57 24.02 34.68
C ILE A 169 6.65 23.96 33.17
N THR A 170 7.81 23.59 32.60
CA THR A 170 7.96 23.56 31.13
C THR A 170 6.99 22.55 30.47
N PRO A 171 6.90 21.27 30.92
CA PRO A 171 5.94 20.31 30.36
C PRO A 171 4.48 20.73 30.58
N LEU A 172 4.17 21.32 31.72
CA LEU A 172 2.84 21.85 32.03
C LEU A 172 2.42 22.90 31.00
N LEU A 173 3.21 23.96 30.84
CA LEU A 173 2.90 25.06 29.92
C LEU A 173 2.89 24.60 28.48
N LEU A 174 3.85 23.79 28.04
CA LEU A 174 3.85 23.23 26.68
C LEU A 174 2.64 22.32 26.44
N GLY A 175 2.30 21.47 27.40
CA GLY A 175 1.14 20.59 27.32
C GLY A 175 -0.18 21.36 27.19
N TRP A 176 -0.40 22.41 27.98
CA TRP A 176 -1.64 23.18 27.99
C TRP A 176 -1.74 24.18 26.83
N LEU A 177 -0.63 24.77 26.40
CA LEU A 177 -0.65 25.84 25.38
C LEU A 177 -0.52 25.30 23.93
N ARG A 178 0.11 24.13 23.72
CA ARG A 178 0.23 23.49 22.40
C ARG A 178 -0.68 22.30 22.19
N GLY A 179 -1.13 21.65 23.24
CA GLY A 179 -1.89 20.43 23.11
C GLY A 179 -3.28 20.63 22.51
N PRO A 180 -3.93 19.58 22.00
CA PRO A 180 -5.27 19.66 21.43
C PRO A 180 -6.29 20.15 22.46
N ALA A 181 -7.26 20.94 22.02
CA ALA A 181 -8.29 21.49 22.89
C ALA A 181 -9.16 20.35 23.47
N GLN A 182 -9.29 20.35 24.78
CA GLN A 182 -10.21 19.63 25.66
C GLN A 182 -10.33 18.09 25.51
N PRO A 183 -10.24 17.33 26.63
CA PRO A 183 -10.69 15.95 26.68
C PRO A 183 -12.18 15.88 26.36
N ALA A 184 -12.61 14.84 25.65
CA ALA A 184 -14.02 14.56 25.44
C ALA A 184 -14.79 14.60 26.79
N GLU A 185 -16.04 15.05 26.76
CA GLU A 185 -16.87 15.25 27.95
C GLU A 185 -16.88 14.04 28.90
N GLN A 186 -16.84 12.83 28.30
CA GLN A 186 -16.74 11.54 29.00
C GLN A 186 -15.47 11.37 29.87
N ARG A 187 -14.39 12.11 29.59
CA ARG A 187 -13.13 12.02 30.37
C ARG A 187 -13.02 13.07 31.48
N ARG A 188 -13.94 14.03 31.55
CA ARG A 188 -13.90 15.08 32.58
C ARG A 188 -14.10 14.47 33.96
N LEU A 189 -15.08 13.58 34.10
CA LEU A 189 -15.35 12.89 35.39
C LEU A 189 -14.11 12.08 35.83
N GLU A 190 -13.52 11.32 34.94
CA GLU A 190 -12.30 10.52 35.23
C GLU A 190 -11.14 11.44 35.68
N ALA A 191 -10.94 12.58 34.99
CA ALA A 191 -9.92 13.55 35.37
C ALA A 191 -10.18 14.16 36.74
N THR A 192 -11.42 14.51 37.03
CA THR A 192 -11.83 15.02 38.35
C THR A 192 -11.62 14.02 39.47
N VAL A 193 -12.00 12.75 39.23
CA VAL A 193 -11.76 11.66 40.19
C VAL A 193 -10.27 11.42 40.42
N LEU A 194 -9.48 11.38 39.37
CA LEU A 194 -8.02 11.21 39.47
C LEU A 194 -7.40 12.39 40.27
N PHE A 195 -7.78 13.64 39.94
CA PHE A 195 -7.26 14.80 40.62
C PHE A 195 -7.66 14.80 42.12
N ALA A 196 -8.93 14.56 42.45
CA ALA A 196 -9.43 14.48 43.82
C ALA A 196 -8.74 13.34 44.60
N LEU A 197 -8.59 12.15 43.99
CA LEU A 197 -7.91 11.02 44.64
C LEU A 197 -6.44 11.34 44.88
N THR A 198 -5.75 11.97 43.92
CA THR A 198 -4.36 12.40 44.10
C THR A 198 -4.23 13.43 45.19
N LEU A 199 -5.11 14.41 45.21
CA LEU A 199 -5.14 15.46 46.26
C LEU A 199 -5.32 14.85 47.64
N LEU A 200 -6.34 14.00 47.84
CA LEU A 200 -6.64 13.36 49.11
C LEU A 200 -5.46 12.44 49.55
N LEU A 201 -4.94 11.60 48.65
CA LEU A 201 -3.86 10.69 48.97
C LEU A 201 -2.56 11.44 49.29
N ALA A 202 -2.21 12.48 48.51
CA ALA A 202 -1.04 13.30 48.76
C ALA A 202 -1.13 14.05 50.08
N ILE A 203 -2.29 14.70 50.41
CA ILE A 203 -2.50 15.30 51.70
C ILE A 203 -2.36 14.29 52.83
N TRP A 204 -2.99 13.10 52.69
CA TRP A 204 -2.89 12.03 53.71
C TRP A 204 -1.44 11.56 53.92
N ILE A 205 -0.64 11.39 52.83
CA ILE A 205 0.77 10.99 52.93
C ILE A 205 1.63 12.07 53.61
N PHE A 206 1.45 13.33 53.20
CA PHE A 206 2.34 14.39 53.61
C PHE A 206 1.89 15.19 54.84
N SER A 207 0.66 14.99 55.40
CA SER A 207 0.09 15.84 56.48
C SER A 207 0.49 15.51 57.89
N GLN A 208 1.29 14.42 58.12
CA GLN A 208 1.57 14.00 59.51
C GLN A 208 3.08 13.94 59.85
N ALA A 209 3.37 14.38 61.08
CA ALA A 209 4.68 14.19 61.73
C ALA A 209 4.84 12.74 62.19
N GLY A 210 5.98 12.12 61.80
CA GLY A 210 6.38 10.72 61.84
C GLY A 210 6.16 9.85 63.09
N THR A 211 5.00 9.75 63.64
CA THR A 211 4.71 9.01 64.91
C THR A 211 3.85 7.79 64.79
N ASP A 212 3.36 7.45 63.58
CA ASP A 212 2.40 6.35 63.39
C ASP A 212 3.05 5.05 63.00
N ASN A 213 2.51 3.92 63.52
CA ASN A 213 2.89 2.55 63.24
C ASN A 213 2.69 2.13 61.74
N PHE A 214 2.22 2.99 60.88
CA PHE A 214 2.01 2.73 59.48
C PHE A 214 2.95 3.58 58.61
N PRO A 215 3.99 2.99 58.02
CA PRO A 215 4.94 3.73 57.22
C PRO A 215 4.24 4.34 55.98
N ARG A 216 4.06 5.66 55.95
CA ARG A 216 3.52 6.38 54.79
C ARG A 216 4.57 6.44 53.73
N ARG A 217 4.28 5.81 52.62
CA ARG A 217 5.22 5.67 51.54
C ARG A 217 4.83 6.58 50.39
N PRO A 218 5.62 7.61 50.07
CA PRO A 218 5.36 8.51 48.93
C PRO A 218 5.18 7.76 47.60
N PHE A 219 5.75 6.53 47.47
CA PHE A 219 5.59 5.69 46.30
C PHE A 219 4.14 5.33 45.95
N LEU A 220 3.19 5.42 46.88
CA LEU A 220 1.76 5.22 46.60
C LEU A 220 1.18 6.25 45.60
N LEU A 221 1.87 7.35 45.36
CA LEU A 221 1.46 8.33 44.34
C LEU A 221 1.88 7.96 42.91
N PHE A 222 2.84 7.01 42.73
CA PHE A 222 3.23 6.56 41.39
C PHE A 222 2.06 6.00 40.57
N PRO A 223 1.20 5.10 41.07
CA PRO A 223 0.08 4.59 40.30
C PRO A 223 -0.84 5.69 39.76
N LEU A 224 -1.06 6.75 40.52
CA LEU A 224 -1.88 7.90 40.09
C LEU A 224 -1.19 8.71 38.99
N SER A 225 0.12 8.93 39.12
CA SER A 225 0.93 9.56 38.06
C SER A 225 0.96 8.71 36.78
N LEU A 226 1.07 7.38 36.90
CA LEU A 226 0.97 6.46 35.76
C LEU A 226 -0.44 6.49 35.14
N TRP A 227 -1.50 6.52 35.96
CA TRP A 227 -2.86 6.67 35.46
C TRP A 227 -2.99 7.96 34.66
N ALA A 228 -2.49 9.09 35.17
CA ALA A 228 -2.44 10.36 34.43
C ALA A 228 -1.72 10.23 33.09
N ALA A 229 -0.56 9.56 33.07
CA ALA A 229 0.22 9.34 31.86
C ALA A 229 -0.51 8.49 30.82
N ILE A 230 -1.17 7.39 31.27
CA ILE A 230 -1.92 6.50 30.40
C ILE A 230 -3.18 7.18 29.82
N ARG A 231 -3.90 7.94 30.59
CA ARG A 231 -5.23 8.46 30.18
C ARG A 231 -5.19 9.85 29.59
N PHE A 232 -4.33 10.72 30.11
CA PHE A 232 -4.34 12.17 29.84
C PHE A 232 -3.03 12.67 29.21
N GLY A 233 -2.04 11.76 29.00
CA GLY A 233 -0.77 12.11 28.37
C GLY A 233 0.03 13.17 29.13
N VAL A 234 0.86 13.92 28.43
CA VAL A 234 1.78 14.92 29.01
C VAL A 234 1.05 15.99 29.85
N ARG A 235 -0.12 16.44 29.41
CA ARG A 235 -0.94 17.41 30.19
C ARG A 235 -1.33 16.89 31.56
N GLY A 236 -1.98 15.72 31.59
CA GLY A 236 -2.44 15.14 32.83
C GLY A 236 -1.29 14.82 33.77
N THR A 237 -0.23 14.26 33.23
CA THR A 237 1.00 13.93 33.98
C THR A 237 1.64 15.14 34.61
N ALA A 238 1.82 16.23 33.84
CA ALA A 238 2.41 17.46 34.33
C ALA A 238 1.50 18.14 35.40
N SER A 239 0.17 18.11 35.22
CA SER A 239 -0.78 18.66 36.19
C SER A 239 -0.77 17.86 37.50
N ILE A 240 -0.76 16.54 37.44
CA ILE A 240 -0.67 15.67 38.64
C ILE A 240 0.71 15.79 39.29
N GLY A 241 1.79 15.84 38.51
CA GLY A 241 3.14 16.08 39.03
C GLY A 241 3.25 17.40 39.80
N LEU A 242 2.70 18.51 39.23
CA LEU A 242 2.66 19.79 39.90
C LEU A 242 1.84 19.75 41.20
N LEU A 243 0.66 19.12 41.20
CA LEU A 243 -0.18 18.96 42.39
C LEU A 243 0.55 18.23 43.52
N ILE A 244 1.16 17.10 43.20
CA ILE A 244 1.95 16.28 44.15
C ILE A 244 3.11 17.14 44.69
N SER A 245 3.84 17.81 43.80
CA SER A 245 5.00 18.64 44.18
C SER A 245 4.57 19.79 45.08
N ALA A 246 3.48 20.50 44.77
CA ALA A 246 3.00 21.60 45.60
C ALA A 246 2.68 21.14 47.03
N ILE A 247 1.98 19.98 47.17
CA ILE A 247 1.67 19.42 48.49
C ILE A 247 2.92 18.96 49.24
N ALA A 248 3.80 18.24 48.57
CA ALA A 248 5.02 17.72 49.17
C ALA A 248 5.97 18.84 49.65
N ILE A 249 6.13 19.89 48.83
CA ILE A 249 6.97 21.05 49.13
C ILE A 249 6.32 21.82 50.33
N THR A 250 5.02 22.10 50.27
CA THR A 250 4.35 22.80 51.36
C THR A 250 4.44 22.06 52.69
N ALA A 251 4.31 20.74 52.66
CA ALA A 251 4.49 19.91 53.86
C ALA A 251 5.90 19.99 54.40
N THR A 252 6.89 19.82 53.52
CA THR A 252 8.34 19.90 53.92
C THR A 252 8.69 21.29 54.48
N LEU A 253 8.14 22.37 53.92
CA LEU A 253 8.33 23.74 54.44
C LEU A 253 7.75 23.94 55.85
N ASN A 254 6.75 23.14 56.23
CA ASN A 254 6.14 23.17 57.56
C ASN A 254 6.67 22.08 58.49
N ASP A 255 7.84 21.50 58.14
CA ASP A 255 8.51 20.44 58.94
C ASP A 255 7.62 19.18 59.16
N VAL A 256 6.77 18.87 58.19
CA VAL A 256 5.91 17.69 58.21
C VAL A 256 6.12 16.82 56.98
N GLY A 257 5.88 15.55 57.10
CA GLY A 257 5.92 14.60 55.99
C GLY A 257 6.93 13.47 56.07
N PRO A 258 6.88 12.50 55.20
CA PRO A 258 7.66 11.26 55.26
C PRO A 258 9.08 11.40 54.71
N LEU A 259 9.45 12.53 54.13
CA LEU A 259 10.77 12.77 53.50
C LEU A 259 11.71 13.54 54.42
N LEU A 260 11.29 13.92 55.61
CA LEU A 260 12.14 14.60 56.63
C LEU A 260 13.26 13.70 57.11
N VAL A 261 14.48 14.17 57.04
CA VAL A 261 15.74 13.54 57.55
C VAL A 261 16.49 14.46 58.47
N ALA A 262 17.65 14.02 58.96
CA ALA A 262 18.38 14.70 60.05
C ALA A 262 18.84 16.12 59.70
N THR A 263 19.10 16.43 58.44
CA THR A 263 19.52 17.78 58.01
C THR A 263 18.53 18.40 57.04
N PRO A 264 18.29 19.72 57.06
CA PRO A 264 17.44 20.39 56.08
C PRO A 264 17.95 20.22 54.65
N ALA A 265 19.25 20.20 54.40
CA ALA A 265 19.85 20.02 53.08
C ALA A 265 19.54 18.62 52.52
N ASP A 266 19.71 17.57 53.33
CA ASP A 266 19.41 16.19 52.88
C ASP A 266 17.90 16.00 52.68
N THR A 267 17.06 16.65 53.48
CA THR A 267 15.60 16.66 53.31
C THR A 267 15.20 17.27 51.94
N VAL A 268 15.79 18.40 51.59
CA VAL A 268 15.54 19.06 50.31
C VAL A 268 16.00 18.16 49.15
N LEU A 269 17.21 17.61 49.24
CA LEU A 269 17.72 16.73 48.19
C LEU A 269 16.86 15.50 48.00
N LEU A 270 16.43 14.85 49.09
CA LEU A 270 15.58 13.66 49.00
C LEU A 270 14.18 13.97 48.37
N LEU A 271 13.62 15.15 48.73
CA LEU A 271 12.38 15.62 48.14
C LEU A 271 12.53 15.89 46.62
N GLN A 272 13.61 16.60 46.24
CA GLN A 272 13.88 16.89 44.83
C GLN A 272 14.13 15.61 44.02
N GLU A 273 14.93 14.65 44.51
CA GLU A 273 15.12 13.37 43.85
C GLU A 273 13.82 12.58 43.66
N TYR A 274 13.02 12.49 44.74
CA TYR A 274 11.71 11.79 44.68
C TYR A 274 10.81 12.42 43.62
N LEU A 275 10.63 13.73 43.61
CA LEU A 275 9.78 14.46 42.66
C LEU A 275 10.33 14.40 41.24
N ALA A 276 11.65 14.45 41.06
CA ALA A 276 12.28 14.33 39.76
C ALA A 276 12.04 12.95 39.13
N VAL A 277 12.27 11.89 39.91
CA VAL A 277 12.04 10.52 39.45
C VAL A 277 10.55 10.27 39.13
N LEU A 278 9.64 10.71 40.01
CA LEU A 278 8.20 10.57 39.82
C LEU A 278 7.74 11.28 38.53
N THR A 279 8.14 12.55 38.37
CA THR A 279 7.68 13.39 37.26
C THR A 279 8.31 12.96 35.95
N PHE A 280 9.64 12.76 35.93
CA PHE A 280 10.35 12.40 34.70
C PHE A 280 9.93 11.02 34.16
N SER A 281 9.83 10.01 35.05
CA SER A 281 9.40 8.66 34.63
C SER A 281 7.96 8.64 34.09
N SER A 282 7.06 9.37 34.78
CA SER A 282 5.65 9.50 34.33
C SER A 282 5.54 10.27 33.02
N LEU A 283 6.34 11.32 32.82
CA LEU A 283 6.40 12.10 31.58
C LEU A 283 6.94 11.25 30.41
N ALA A 284 8.01 10.48 30.65
CA ALA A 284 8.58 9.59 29.67
C ALA A 284 7.57 8.51 29.24
N LEU A 285 6.83 7.92 30.20
CA LEU A 285 5.74 7.00 29.89
C LEU A 285 4.62 7.65 29.09
N ALA A 286 4.20 8.86 29.47
CA ALA A 286 3.16 9.61 28.76
C ALA A 286 3.54 9.84 27.28
N ALA A 287 4.79 10.26 27.03
CA ALA A 287 5.32 10.48 25.68
C ALA A 287 5.42 9.18 24.88
N LEU A 288 5.89 8.09 25.50
CA LEU A 288 5.98 6.77 24.87
C LEU A 288 4.59 6.26 24.45
N LEU A 289 3.62 6.35 25.34
CA LEU A 289 2.25 5.89 25.06
C LEU A 289 1.58 6.75 23.98
N GLN A 290 1.85 8.04 23.96
CA GLN A 290 1.36 8.92 22.92
C GLN A 290 1.97 8.55 21.56
N GLU A 291 3.27 8.35 21.50
CA GLU A 291 3.97 7.93 20.28
C GLU A 291 3.45 6.57 19.77
N LEU A 292 3.22 5.59 20.66
CA LEU A 292 2.64 4.30 20.31
C LEU A 292 1.21 4.42 19.77
N ARG A 293 0.37 5.27 20.37
CA ARG A 293 -1.00 5.52 19.88
C ARG A 293 -0.99 6.13 18.48
N GLU A 294 -0.15 7.13 18.24
CA GLU A 294 -0.03 7.74 16.93
C GLU A 294 0.47 6.76 15.86
N ARG A 295 1.43 5.87 16.23
CA ARG A 295 1.90 4.83 15.33
C ARG A 295 0.80 3.80 15.01
N ASN A 296 0.08 3.34 16.03
CA ASN A 296 -1.02 2.39 15.85
C ASN A 296 -2.14 2.97 14.98
N GLU A 297 -2.49 4.23 15.15
CA GLU A 297 -3.50 4.89 14.33
C GLU A 297 -3.08 5.00 12.87
N ARG A 298 -1.80 5.38 12.62
CA ARG A 298 -1.25 5.41 11.26
C ARG A 298 -1.22 4.02 10.61
N LEU A 299 -0.91 2.98 11.39
CA LEU A 299 -0.95 1.60 10.90
C LEU A 299 -2.37 1.20 10.52
N ARG A 300 -3.37 1.49 11.37
CA ARG A 300 -4.78 1.22 11.07
C ARG A 300 -5.27 1.90 9.80
N ILE A 301 -4.91 3.16 9.60
CA ILE A 301 -5.28 3.89 8.40
C ILE A 301 -4.67 3.23 7.16
N ARG A 302 -3.37 2.89 7.20
CA ARG A 302 -2.68 2.21 6.10
C ARG A 302 -3.28 0.82 5.81
N GLU A 303 -3.67 0.11 6.84
CA GLU A 303 -4.30 -1.21 6.70
C GLU A 303 -5.65 -1.10 5.99
N MET A 304 -6.47 -0.10 6.34
CA MET A 304 -7.73 0.18 5.65
C MET A 304 -7.51 0.60 4.18
N GLU A 305 -6.52 1.44 3.90
CA GLU A 305 -6.15 1.84 2.53
C GLU A 305 -5.69 0.62 1.70
N LEU A 306 -4.88 -0.25 2.30
CA LEU A 306 -4.40 -1.47 1.64
C LEU A 306 -5.54 -2.43 1.31
N HIS A 307 -6.49 -2.63 2.23
CA HIS A 307 -7.67 -3.45 1.97
C HIS A 307 -8.52 -2.88 0.83
N ALA A 308 -8.76 -1.57 0.83
CA ALA A 308 -9.53 -0.93 -0.24
C ALA A 308 -8.89 -1.08 -1.63
N THR A 309 -7.55 -0.92 -1.71
CA THR A 309 -6.81 -1.14 -2.96
C THR A 309 -6.78 -2.61 -3.39
N HIS A 310 -6.74 -3.54 -2.45
CA HIS A 310 -6.81 -4.97 -2.74
C HIS A 310 -8.17 -5.36 -3.32
N ASP A 311 -9.26 -4.89 -2.72
CA ASP A 311 -10.63 -5.14 -3.22
C ASP A 311 -10.85 -4.56 -4.63
N GLU A 312 -10.29 -3.38 -4.92
CA GLU A 312 -10.35 -2.77 -6.24
C GLU A 312 -9.56 -3.59 -7.27
N LEU A 313 -8.36 -4.06 -6.91
CA LEU A 313 -7.52 -4.91 -7.76
C LEU A 313 -8.22 -6.23 -8.09
N ASP A 314 -8.84 -6.88 -7.10
CA ASP A 314 -9.59 -8.12 -7.29
C ASP A 314 -10.81 -7.92 -8.21
N ARG A 315 -11.46 -6.77 -8.10
CA ARG A 315 -12.56 -6.41 -9.00
C ARG A 315 -12.08 -6.24 -10.44
N LEU A 316 -10.98 -5.50 -10.63
CA LEU A 316 -10.39 -5.28 -11.96
C LEU A 316 -9.90 -6.58 -12.59
N ASN A 317 -9.27 -7.46 -11.81
CA ASN A 317 -8.84 -8.77 -12.29
C ASN A 317 -10.02 -9.62 -12.78
N ARG A 318 -11.11 -9.68 -12.01
CA ARG A 318 -12.32 -10.41 -12.44
C ARG A 318 -12.93 -9.82 -13.71
N GLU A 319 -12.94 -8.50 -13.85
CA GLU A 319 -13.41 -7.83 -15.07
C GLU A 319 -12.51 -8.13 -16.26
N LEU A 320 -11.18 -8.13 -16.06
CA LEU A 320 -10.21 -8.45 -17.10
C LEU A 320 -10.35 -9.92 -17.56
N GLU A 321 -10.44 -10.86 -16.63
CA GLU A 321 -10.67 -12.29 -16.93
C GLU A 321 -11.95 -12.51 -17.75
N ALA A 322 -13.02 -11.82 -17.37
CA ALA A 322 -14.28 -11.89 -18.11
C ALA A 322 -14.15 -11.35 -19.55
N ARG A 323 -13.43 -10.23 -19.74
CA ARG A 323 -13.15 -9.66 -21.06
C ARG A 323 -12.27 -10.59 -21.92
N VAL A 324 -11.22 -11.16 -21.34
CA VAL A 324 -10.33 -12.10 -22.03
C VAL A 324 -11.12 -13.32 -22.48
N ALA A 325 -11.94 -13.90 -21.61
CA ALA A 325 -12.77 -15.05 -21.94
C ALA A 325 -13.80 -14.75 -23.05
N ALA A 326 -14.41 -13.55 -23.04
CA ALA A 326 -15.34 -13.11 -24.09
C ALA A 326 -14.62 -12.95 -25.43
N ARG A 327 -13.46 -12.28 -25.44
CA ARG A 327 -12.69 -12.03 -26.67
C ARG A 327 -12.13 -13.31 -27.28
N THR A 328 -11.69 -14.24 -26.43
CA THR A 328 -11.22 -15.56 -26.90
C THR A 328 -12.31 -16.34 -27.61
N ARG A 329 -13.56 -16.31 -27.07
CA ARG A 329 -14.72 -16.95 -27.72
C ARG A 329 -15.07 -16.31 -29.08
N GLU A 330 -15.05 -14.97 -29.17
CA GLU A 330 -15.25 -14.26 -30.43
C GLU A 330 -14.22 -14.65 -31.49
N LEU A 331 -12.93 -14.67 -31.10
CA LEU A 331 -11.85 -15.07 -32.00
C LEU A 331 -11.98 -16.51 -32.46
N GLN A 332 -12.34 -17.44 -31.59
CA GLN A 332 -12.57 -18.84 -31.97
C GLN A 332 -13.74 -18.97 -32.97
N GLN A 333 -14.85 -18.27 -32.73
CA GLN A 333 -15.97 -18.28 -33.67
C GLN A 333 -15.64 -17.67 -35.03
N ALA A 334 -14.87 -16.54 -35.01
CA ALA A 334 -14.39 -15.92 -36.24
C ALA A 334 -13.47 -16.86 -37.02
N ASN A 335 -12.56 -17.54 -36.35
CA ASN A 335 -11.64 -18.49 -36.97
C ASN A 335 -12.39 -19.69 -37.60
N GLN A 336 -13.34 -20.28 -36.86
CA GLN A 336 -14.19 -21.37 -37.40
C GLN A 336 -14.97 -20.95 -38.65
N ARG A 337 -15.51 -19.70 -38.68
CA ARG A 337 -16.15 -19.20 -39.87
C ARG A 337 -15.22 -19.02 -41.05
N LEU A 338 -14.00 -18.53 -40.81
CA LEU A 338 -12.99 -18.41 -41.86
C LEU A 338 -12.54 -19.75 -42.38
N GLU A 339 -12.38 -20.76 -41.53
CA GLU A 339 -12.07 -22.15 -41.94
C GLU A 339 -13.18 -22.76 -42.77
N ALA A 340 -14.43 -22.58 -42.36
CA ALA A 340 -15.58 -23.04 -43.16
C ALA A 340 -15.66 -22.38 -44.55
N LEU A 341 -15.48 -21.09 -44.65
CA LEU A 341 -15.45 -20.37 -45.91
C LEU A 341 -14.27 -20.79 -46.82
N ALA A 342 -13.18 -21.26 -46.23
CA ALA A 342 -11.99 -21.68 -46.94
C ALA A 342 -12.00 -23.14 -47.43
N SER A 343 -13.00 -23.97 -47.04
CA SER A 343 -13.05 -25.41 -47.32
C SER A 343 -14.09 -25.81 -48.39
N ILE A 344 -15.02 -24.94 -48.76
CA ILE A 344 -16.15 -25.20 -49.64
C ILE A 344 -15.98 -24.40 -50.95
N ASP A 345 -16.43 -24.99 -52.06
CA ASP A 345 -16.60 -24.27 -53.34
C ASP A 345 -17.85 -23.41 -53.27
N PRO A 346 -17.74 -22.08 -53.48
CA PRO A 346 -18.82 -21.15 -53.23
C PRO A 346 -19.99 -21.29 -54.21
N LEU A 347 -19.79 -21.93 -55.40
CA LEU A 347 -20.83 -22.11 -56.38
C LEU A 347 -21.64 -23.39 -56.13
N THR A 348 -20.95 -24.48 -55.89
CA THR A 348 -21.59 -25.83 -55.83
C THR A 348 -21.85 -26.33 -54.40
N GLY A 349 -21.30 -25.66 -53.38
CA GLY A 349 -21.44 -26.07 -51.99
C GLY A 349 -20.69 -27.34 -51.55
N VAL A 350 -19.99 -28.00 -52.46
CA VAL A 350 -19.16 -29.18 -52.17
C VAL A 350 -17.79 -28.77 -51.74
N SER A 351 -16.96 -29.71 -51.23
CA SER A 351 -15.59 -29.44 -50.87
C SER A 351 -14.80 -28.81 -52.02
N ASN A 352 -13.96 -27.83 -51.73
CA ASN A 352 -13.03 -27.32 -52.71
C ASN A 352 -11.76 -28.19 -52.85
N ARG A 353 -10.93 -27.93 -53.86
CA ARG A 353 -9.69 -28.67 -54.14
C ARG A 353 -8.80 -28.80 -52.93
N ARG A 354 -8.62 -27.73 -52.14
CA ARG A 354 -7.73 -27.73 -50.97
C ARG A 354 -8.22 -28.69 -49.90
N HIS A 355 -9.49 -28.57 -49.54
CA HIS A 355 -10.13 -29.42 -48.53
C HIS A 355 -10.12 -30.89 -48.96
N PHE A 356 -10.35 -31.15 -50.26
CA PHE A 356 -10.24 -32.52 -50.82
C PHE A 356 -8.87 -33.10 -50.57
N LEU A 357 -7.79 -32.40 -50.94
CA LEU A 357 -6.39 -32.87 -50.76
C LEU A 357 -6.04 -33.14 -49.30
N GLU A 358 -6.51 -32.30 -48.39
CA GLU A 358 -6.31 -32.52 -46.94
C GLU A 358 -7.02 -33.79 -46.46
N GLN A 359 -8.26 -34.01 -46.84
CA GLN A 359 -9.03 -35.21 -46.47
C GLN A 359 -8.48 -36.47 -47.15
N ALA A 360 -8.10 -36.33 -48.41
CA ALA A 360 -7.50 -37.44 -49.17
C ALA A 360 -6.21 -37.94 -48.56
N GLY A 361 -5.34 -37.05 -48.08
CA GLY A 361 -4.13 -37.45 -47.37
C GLY A 361 -4.41 -38.28 -46.11
N ILE A 362 -5.44 -37.93 -45.39
CA ILE A 362 -5.87 -38.65 -44.17
C ILE A 362 -6.40 -40.05 -44.55
N GLU A 363 -7.29 -40.13 -45.50
CA GLU A 363 -7.90 -41.40 -45.89
C GLU A 363 -6.94 -42.36 -46.60
N ILE A 364 -6.02 -41.87 -47.42
CA ILE A 364 -4.92 -42.69 -47.96
C ILE A 364 -4.06 -43.29 -46.86
N SER A 365 -3.65 -42.44 -45.90
CA SER A 365 -2.87 -42.90 -44.76
C SER A 365 -3.59 -43.95 -43.92
N ARG A 366 -4.93 -43.79 -43.80
CA ARG A 366 -5.83 -44.77 -43.13
C ARG A 366 -5.91 -46.09 -43.92
N ALA A 367 -6.18 -46.00 -45.22
CA ALA A 367 -6.31 -47.14 -46.12
C ALA A 367 -5.02 -48.01 -46.10
N LYS A 368 -3.87 -47.39 -46.19
CA LYS A 368 -2.56 -48.07 -46.10
C LYS A 368 -2.39 -48.79 -44.77
N ARG A 369 -2.63 -48.13 -43.63
CA ARG A 369 -2.47 -48.75 -42.30
C ARG A 369 -3.43 -49.92 -42.04
N GLN A 370 -4.60 -49.87 -42.59
CA GLN A 370 -5.65 -50.89 -42.37
C GLN A 370 -5.79 -51.89 -43.50
N ALA A 371 -4.94 -51.79 -44.53
CA ALA A 371 -5.02 -52.58 -45.74
C ALA A 371 -6.42 -52.58 -46.39
N LEU A 372 -7.10 -51.45 -46.34
CA LEU A 372 -8.43 -51.24 -46.92
C LEU A 372 -8.31 -50.75 -48.37
N PRO A 373 -9.21 -51.20 -49.29
CA PRO A 373 -9.22 -50.63 -50.62
C PRO A 373 -9.65 -49.14 -50.56
N LEU A 374 -9.10 -48.37 -51.49
CA LEU A 374 -9.47 -46.98 -51.71
C LEU A 374 -9.42 -46.65 -53.18
N SER A 375 -10.40 -45.95 -53.67
CA SER A 375 -10.49 -45.58 -55.09
C SER A 375 -10.89 -44.11 -55.26
N VAL A 376 -10.51 -43.55 -56.39
CA VAL A 376 -10.96 -42.20 -56.79
C VAL A 376 -11.59 -42.25 -58.18
N ILE A 377 -12.62 -41.37 -58.32
CA ILE A 377 -13.30 -41.12 -59.59
C ILE A 377 -13.10 -39.66 -59.94
N MET A 378 -12.43 -39.34 -61.04
CA MET A 378 -12.35 -38.02 -61.59
C MET A 378 -13.37 -37.85 -62.69
N LEU A 379 -14.20 -36.80 -62.59
CA LEU A 379 -15.30 -36.54 -63.54
C LEU A 379 -15.11 -35.15 -64.13
N ASP A 380 -15.50 -35.08 -65.43
CA ASP A 380 -15.46 -33.82 -66.15
C ASP A 380 -16.72 -33.74 -67.07
N ILE A 381 -17.29 -32.57 -67.18
CA ILE A 381 -18.52 -32.32 -67.94
C ILE A 381 -18.18 -32.24 -69.43
N ASP A 382 -18.76 -33.12 -70.22
CA ASP A 382 -18.51 -33.15 -71.67
C ASP A 382 -19.08 -31.91 -72.32
N PHE A 383 -18.26 -31.27 -73.15
CA PHE A 383 -18.59 -30.10 -73.94
C PHE A 383 -19.08 -28.90 -73.11
N PHE A 384 -18.64 -28.76 -71.87
CA PHE A 384 -19.08 -27.69 -70.97
C PHE A 384 -18.89 -26.29 -71.57
N LYS A 385 -17.74 -26.06 -72.21
CA LYS A 385 -17.48 -24.82 -72.91
C LYS A 385 -18.57 -24.49 -73.92
N SER A 386 -19.00 -25.50 -74.71
CA SER A 386 -20.08 -25.31 -75.70
C SER A 386 -21.44 -24.96 -75.05
N ILE A 387 -21.70 -25.46 -73.89
CA ILE A 387 -22.87 -25.08 -73.09
C ILE A 387 -22.78 -23.61 -72.70
N ASN A 388 -21.67 -23.18 -72.15
CA ASN A 388 -21.43 -21.76 -71.81
C ASN A 388 -21.51 -20.85 -72.99
N ASP A 389 -20.88 -21.24 -74.13
CA ASP A 389 -20.89 -20.42 -75.35
C ASP A 389 -22.29 -20.30 -75.98
N ARG A 390 -23.16 -21.29 -75.81
CA ARG A 390 -24.52 -21.35 -76.40
C ARG A 390 -25.59 -20.79 -75.50
N PHE A 391 -25.51 -21.00 -74.17
CA PHE A 391 -26.58 -20.70 -73.21
C PHE A 391 -26.19 -19.69 -72.13
N GLY A 392 -24.93 -19.18 -72.17
CA GLY A 392 -24.38 -18.22 -71.20
C GLY A 392 -23.82 -18.91 -69.96
N HIS A 393 -23.06 -18.17 -69.19
CA HIS A 393 -22.39 -18.65 -67.97
C HIS A 393 -23.38 -19.02 -66.87
N GLU A 394 -24.55 -18.38 -66.78
CA GLU A 394 -25.57 -18.72 -65.79
C GLU A 394 -26.11 -20.17 -66.02
N ALA A 395 -26.25 -20.58 -67.30
CA ALA A 395 -26.60 -21.98 -67.62
C ALA A 395 -25.52 -22.94 -67.23
N GLY A 396 -24.19 -22.60 -67.45
CA GLY A 396 -23.10 -23.40 -66.99
C GLY A 396 -23.07 -23.53 -65.46
N ASP A 397 -23.28 -22.44 -64.73
CA ASP A 397 -23.35 -22.47 -63.28
C ASP A 397 -24.45 -23.39 -62.77
N LYS A 398 -25.64 -23.33 -63.40
CA LYS A 398 -26.74 -24.21 -63.11
C LYS A 398 -26.47 -25.69 -63.39
N VAL A 399 -25.73 -25.93 -64.50
CA VAL A 399 -25.22 -27.31 -64.80
C VAL A 399 -24.31 -27.82 -63.72
N LEU A 400 -23.36 -27.00 -63.27
CA LEU A 400 -22.41 -27.37 -62.23
C LEU A 400 -23.09 -27.66 -60.87
N VAL A 401 -24.06 -26.82 -60.46
CA VAL A 401 -24.85 -27.05 -59.26
C VAL A 401 -25.69 -28.33 -59.38
N THR A 402 -26.41 -28.48 -60.48
CA THR A 402 -27.27 -29.68 -60.70
C THR A 402 -26.46 -30.97 -60.71
N LEU A 403 -25.26 -30.97 -61.32
CA LEU A 403 -24.35 -32.10 -61.30
C LEU A 403 -23.82 -32.35 -59.89
N ALA A 404 -23.40 -31.33 -59.16
CA ALA A 404 -22.95 -31.47 -57.78
C ALA A 404 -24.03 -32.10 -56.91
N ASP A 405 -25.28 -31.63 -56.98
CA ASP A 405 -26.40 -32.18 -56.24
C ASP A 405 -26.68 -33.61 -56.59
N THR A 406 -26.62 -33.96 -57.92
CA THR A 406 -26.88 -35.30 -58.41
C THR A 406 -25.81 -36.28 -57.90
N ILE A 407 -24.54 -35.88 -57.93
CA ILE A 407 -23.45 -36.70 -57.40
C ILE A 407 -23.57 -36.85 -55.89
N HIS A 408 -23.79 -35.71 -55.16
CA HIS A 408 -23.90 -35.71 -53.71
C HIS A 408 -25.05 -36.67 -53.23
N ALA A 409 -26.17 -36.62 -53.88
CA ALA A 409 -27.32 -37.49 -53.53
C ALA A 409 -27.06 -39.00 -53.76
N ALA A 410 -26.14 -39.33 -54.64
CA ALA A 410 -25.76 -40.72 -54.97
C ALA A 410 -24.67 -41.30 -54.08
N LEU A 411 -23.94 -40.44 -53.33
CA LEU A 411 -22.84 -40.78 -52.46
C LEU A 411 -23.32 -41.09 -51.03
N ARG A 412 -22.55 -41.90 -50.32
CA ARG A 412 -22.77 -42.17 -48.89
C ARG A 412 -21.96 -41.18 -48.04
N SER A 413 -22.30 -41.07 -46.79
CA SER A 413 -21.67 -40.07 -45.83
C SER A 413 -20.15 -40.27 -45.63
N GLY A 414 -19.59 -41.41 -46.01
CA GLY A 414 -18.16 -41.68 -45.92
C GLY A 414 -17.36 -41.35 -47.18
N ASP A 415 -18.04 -41.06 -48.30
CA ASP A 415 -17.39 -40.70 -49.54
C ASP A 415 -17.04 -39.22 -49.54
N ILE A 416 -15.84 -38.88 -50.10
CA ILE A 416 -15.37 -37.50 -50.16
C ILE A 416 -15.62 -36.96 -51.55
N PHE A 417 -16.36 -35.85 -51.65
CA PHE A 417 -16.70 -35.25 -52.91
C PHE A 417 -16.26 -33.79 -52.98
N ALA A 418 -15.64 -33.41 -54.07
CA ALA A 418 -15.13 -32.05 -54.24
C ALA A 418 -15.18 -31.61 -55.71
N ARG A 419 -15.14 -30.24 -55.88
CA ARG A 419 -14.88 -29.64 -57.18
C ARG A 419 -13.40 -29.20 -57.22
N LEU A 420 -12.68 -29.68 -58.22
CA LEU A 420 -11.23 -29.35 -58.39
C LEU A 420 -11.05 -27.98 -59.04
N GLY A 421 -11.98 -27.53 -59.83
CA GLY A 421 -12.02 -26.24 -60.55
C GLY A 421 -12.67 -26.40 -61.95
N GLY A 422 -13.18 -25.29 -62.46
CA GLY A 422 -13.86 -25.31 -63.78
C GLY A 422 -15.06 -26.27 -63.80
N GLU A 423 -14.98 -27.27 -64.69
CA GLU A 423 -15.96 -28.35 -64.87
C GLU A 423 -15.55 -29.72 -64.24
N GLU A 424 -14.44 -29.73 -63.47
CA GLU A 424 -13.85 -30.95 -62.92
C GLU A 424 -14.29 -31.23 -61.50
N PHE A 425 -14.77 -32.46 -61.29
CA PHE A 425 -15.14 -32.98 -59.97
C PHE A 425 -14.39 -34.24 -59.63
N ILE A 426 -14.29 -34.50 -58.35
CA ILE A 426 -13.59 -35.71 -57.83
C ILE A 426 -14.37 -36.32 -56.69
N VAL A 427 -14.47 -37.65 -56.71
CA VAL A 427 -15.03 -38.47 -55.65
C VAL A 427 -13.97 -39.43 -55.16
N MET A 428 -13.71 -39.47 -53.85
CA MET A 428 -12.91 -40.52 -53.23
C MET A 428 -13.83 -41.45 -52.46
N LEU A 429 -13.57 -42.74 -52.62
CA LEU A 429 -14.39 -43.83 -52.10
C LEU A 429 -13.54 -44.72 -51.14
N PRO A 430 -13.44 -44.34 -49.85
CA PRO A 430 -12.78 -45.13 -48.85
C PRO A 430 -13.46 -46.49 -48.65
N GLY A 431 -12.64 -47.58 -48.58
CA GLY A 431 -13.14 -48.94 -48.40
C GLY A 431 -13.80 -49.57 -49.64
N GLN A 432 -13.67 -48.94 -50.82
CA GLN A 432 -14.14 -49.50 -52.07
C GLN A 432 -12.98 -49.75 -53.01
N GLY A 433 -12.96 -50.91 -53.60
CA GLY A 433 -11.98 -51.33 -54.63
C GLY A 433 -12.31 -50.73 -56.00
N ILE A 434 -11.43 -50.96 -56.95
CA ILE A 434 -11.54 -50.40 -58.31
C ILE A 434 -12.80 -50.88 -59.05
N SER A 435 -13.27 -52.05 -58.76
CA SER A 435 -14.48 -52.61 -59.39
C SER A 435 -15.75 -51.91 -58.89
N GLU A 436 -15.90 -51.74 -57.59
CA GLU A 436 -17.00 -50.96 -56.98
C GLU A 436 -16.98 -49.51 -57.41
N ALA A 437 -15.77 -48.94 -57.49
CA ALA A 437 -15.62 -47.55 -57.95
C ALA A 437 -15.99 -47.38 -59.43
N PHE A 438 -15.66 -48.33 -60.27
CA PHE A 438 -16.05 -48.31 -61.64
C PHE A 438 -17.58 -48.42 -61.80
N GLN A 439 -18.22 -49.29 -61.02
CA GLN A 439 -19.70 -49.38 -61.01
C GLN A 439 -20.34 -48.07 -60.49
N MET A 440 -19.76 -47.46 -59.47
CA MET A 440 -20.21 -46.20 -58.99
C MET A 440 -20.07 -45.07 -60.05
N ALA A 441 -18.94 -44.99 -60.73
CA ALA A 441 -18.70 -44.05 -61.81
C ALA A 441 -19.71 -44.22 -62.97
N GLU A 442 -19.98 -45.49 -63.42
CA GLU A 442 -21.01 -45.76 -64.40
C GLU A 442 -22.40 -45.41 -63.95
N ARG A 443 -22.73 -45.66 -62.67
CA ARG A 443 -24.01 -45.20 -62.08
C ARG A 443 -24.15 -43.68 -62.09
N LEU A 444 -23.09 -42.95 -61.67
CA LEU A 444 -23.07 -41.49 -61.71
C LEU A 444 -23.25 -40.95 -63.14
N ARG A 445 -22.50 -41.49 -64.09
CA ARG A 445 -22.60 -41.14 -65.51
C ARG A 445 -24.02 -41.29 -66.04
N LEU A 446 -24.69 -42.42 -65.76
CA LEU A 446 -26.08 -42.71 -66.22
C LEU A 446 -27.07 -41.75 -65.53
N LEU A 447 -26.92 -41.52 -64.21
CA LEU A 447 -27.78 -40.57 -63.49
C LEU A 447 -27.66 -39.16 -64.06
N ILE A 448 -26.45 -38.70 -64.30
CA ILE A 448 -26.21 -37.37 -64.88
C ILE A 448 -26.77 -37.25 -66.27
N ALA A 449 -26.57 -38.26 -67.13
CA ALA A 449 -27.10 -38.28 -68.50
C ALA A 449 -28.67 -38.30 -68.61
N GLN A 450 -29.35 -38.80 -67.54
CA GLN A 450 -30.77 -38.84 -67.45
C GLN A 450 -31.40 -37.63 -66.80
N ASN A 451 -30.65 -36.90 -66.00
CA ASN A 451 -31.08 -35.68 -65.30
C ASN A 451 -31.16 -34.50 -66.28
N ALA A 452 -32.37 -33.88 -66.30
CA ALA A 452 -32.54 -32.57 -66.94
C ALA A 452 -31.99 -31.47 -66.10
N VAL A 453 -31.34 -30.47 -66.70
CA VAL A 453 -30.91 -29.26 -66.00
C VAL A 453 -32.18 -28.37 -65.88
N PRO A 454 -32.53 -27.96 -64.64
CA PRO A 454 -33.67 -27.07 -64.46
C PRO A 454 -33.56 -25.80 -65.30
N ASP A 455 -34.66 -25.37 -65.89
CA ASP A 455 -34.84 -24.11 -66.63
C ASP A 455 -34.10 -24.04 -68.00
N TYR A 456 -33.30 -25.04 -68.32
CA TYR A 456 -32.53 -25.04 -69.56
C TYR A 456 -32.71 -26.38 -70.32
N PRO A 457 -32.98 -26.35 -71.64
CA PRO A 457 -33.10 -27.58 -72.47
C PRO A 457 -31.77 -28.19 -72.81
N VAL A 458 -30.96 -28.50 -71.78
CA VAL A 458 -29.61 -29.02 -71.95
C VAL A 458 -29.54 -30.40 -71.34
N HIS A 459 -29.05 -31.37 -72.08
CA HIS A 459 -28.65 -32.73 -71.66
C HIS A 459 -27.13 -32.72 -71.47
N VAL A 460 -26.67 -33.10 -70.30
CA VAL A 460 -25.25 -33.10 -69.94
C VAL A 460 -24.81 -34.55 -69.80
N THR A 461 -23.63 -34.80 -70.36
CA THR A 461 -22.93 -36.09 -70.12
C THR A 461 -21.60 -35.85 -69.44
N VAL A 462 -21.05 -36.81 -68.78
CA VAL A 462 -19.76 -36.73 -68.12
C VAL A 462 -18.83 -37.85 -68.61
N SER A 463 -17.58 -37.52 -68.77
CA SER A 463 -16.51 -38.51 -68.87
C SER A 463 -15.91 -38.72 -67.49
N ALA A 464 -15.57 -39.98 -67.20
CA ALA A 464 -14.96 -40.32 -65.91
C ALA A 464 -13.72 -41.22 -66.05
N GLY A 465 -12.74 -40.93 -65.15
CA GLY A 465 -11.57 -41.79 -64.98
C GLY A 465 -11.56 -42.37 -63.58
N VAL A 466 -11.30 -43.65 -63.42
CA VAL A 466 -11.31 -44.35 -62.14
C VAL A 466 -9.94 -44.98 -61.90
N ALA A 467 -9.42 -44.76 -60.68
CA ALA A 467 -8.18 -45.40 -60.22
C ALA A 467 -8.35 -45.92 -58.79
N GLY A 468 -7.82 -47.06 -58.51
CA GLY A 468 -7.73 -47.68 -57.19
C GLY A 468 -6.32 -47.57 -56.62
N LEU A 469 -6.17 -47.53 -55.33
CA LEU A 469 -4.85 -47.59 -54.66
C LEU A 469 -4.22 -48.97 -54.89
N GLU A 470 -3.07 -49.06 -55.56
CA GLU A 470 -2.41 -50.33 -55.99
C GLU A 470 -1.43 -50.83 -54.98
N ASN A 471 -0.70 -49.92 -54.30
CA ASN A 471 0.37 -50.34 -53.36
C ASN A 471 0.54 -49.28 -52.20
N GLU A 472 1.25 -49.72 -51.17
CA GLU A 472 1.46 -48.88 -49.99
C GLU A 472 2.43 -47.71 -50.26
N ALA A 473 3.23 -47.70 -51.30
CA ALA A 473 4.17 -46.65 -51.64
C ALA A 473 3.48 -45.52 -52.47
N GLU A 474 2.31 -45.79 -53.05
CA GLU A 474 1.62 -44.84 -53.91
C GLU A 474 1.08 -43.64 -53.15
N GLU A 475 1.39 -42.44 -53.60
CA GLU A 475 0.91 -41.18 -53.02
C GLU A 475 -0.37 -40.68 -53.73
N ILE A 476 -1.01 -39.67 -53.10
CA ILE A 476 -2.28 -39.12 -53.66
C ILE A 476 -2.08 -38.62 -55.11
N ASP A 477 -0.97 -37.99 -55.39
CA ASP A 477 -0.68 -37.44 -56.72
C ASP A 477 -0.56 -38.54 -57.80
N ASP A 478 -0.03 -39.68 -57.44
CA ASP A 478 0.07 -40.83 -58.37
C ASP A 478 -1.33 -41.39 -58.65
N LEU A 479 -2.16 -41.53 -57.61
CA LEU A 479 -3.53 -42.03 -57.73
C LEU A 479 -4.40 -41.06 -58.58
N LEU A 480 -4.30 -39.72 -58.31
CA LEU A 480 -4.98 -38.73 -59.10
C LEU A 480 -4.51 -38.70 -60.56
N ARG A 481 -3.21 -38.84 -60.81
CA ARG A 481 -2.66 -38.90 -62.17
C ARG A 481 -3.17 -40.06 -62.96
N ARG A 482 -3.32 -41.28 -62.37
CA ARG A 482 -3.96 -42.39 -62.99
C ARG A 482 -5.44 -42.20 -63.28
N ALA A 483 -6.18 -41.60 -62.34
CA ALA A 483 -7.58 -41.27 -62.59
C ALA A 483 -7.71 -40.25 -63.76
N ASP A 484 -6.84 -39.24 -63.81
CA ASP A 484 -6.81 -38.26 -64.88
C ASP A 484 -6.49 -38.94 -66.27
N GLN A 485 -5.56 -39.83 -66.28
CA GLN A 485 -5.25 -40.64 -67.53
C GLN A 485 -6.48 -41.46 -67.97
N GLY A 486 -7.27 -42.01 -67.02
CA GLY A 486 -8.54 -42.66 -67.30
C GLY A 486 -9.53 -41.66 -67.89
N LEU A 487 -9.70 -40.46 -67.30
CA LEU A 487 -10.56 -39.42 -67.80
C LEU A 487 -10.17 -38.93 -69.18
N TYR A 488 -8.85 -38.73 -69.41
CA TYR A 488 -8.38 -38.36 -70.75
C TYR A 488 -8.74 -39.43 -71.84
N ARG A 489 -8.59 -40.73 -71.50
CA ARG A 489 -9.05 -41.80 -72.41
C ARG A 489 -10.54 -41.77 -72.62
N ALA A 490 -11.35 -41.57 -71.62
CA ALA A 490 -12.79 -41.47 -71.75
C ALA A 490 -13.15 -40.29 -72.72
N LYS A 491 -12.49 -39.18 -72.55
CA LYS A 491 -12.72 -38.01 -73.47
C LYS A 491 -12.28 -38.28 -74.90
N SER A 492 -11.12 -38.99 -75.13
CA SER A 492 -10.58 -39.24 -76.44
C SER A 492 -11.33 -40.36 -77.20
N GLN A 493 -11.95 -41.31 -76.48
CA GLN A 493 -12.67 -42.44 -77.07
C GLN A 493 -14.20 -42.14 -77.36
N GLY A 494 -14.61 -40.93 -77.29
CA GLY A 494 -15.97 -40.52 -77.71
C GLY A 494 -16.81 -39.93 -76.57
N ARG A 495 -16.21 -39.73 -75.40
CA ARG A 495 -16.88 -39.11 -74.24
C ARG A 495 -18.03 -39.98 -73.68
N ASN A 496 -18.76 -39.45 -72.69
CA ASN A 496 -19.88 -40.11 -72.01
C ASN A 496 -19.57 -41.60 -71.72
N GLN A 497 -18.44 -41.85 -71.07
CA GLN A 497 -17.99 -43.15 -70.68
C GLN A 497 -17.03 -43.09 -69.48
N VAL A 498 -16.81 -44.25 -68.85
CA VAL A 498 -15.90 -44.46 -67.80
C VAL A 498 -14.70 -45.28 -68.29
N CYS A 499 -13.48 -44.79 -67.98
CA CYS A 499 -12.29 -45.54 -68.26
C CYS A 499 -11.43 -45.77 -67.00
N LEU A 500 -10.81 -46.94 -66.91
CA LEU A 500 -9.89 -47.22 -65.83
C LEU A 500 -8.54 -46.55 -66.05
N GLY A 501 -7.98 -45.91 -65.02
CA GLY A 501 -6.58 -45.51 -65.03
C GLY A 501 -5.69 -46.73 -64.97
N GLN A 502 -4.85 -46.96 -65.97
CA GLN A 502 -3.90 -48.09 -65.96
C GLN A 502 -2.66 -47.71 -65.18
N GLY A 503 -2.18 -48.62 -64.31
CA GLY A 503 -0.87 -48.55 -63.74
C GLY A 503 0.22 -48.47 -64.83
N MET A 504 1.27 -47.73 -64.63
CA MET A 504 2.42 -47.74 -65.56
C MET A 504 3.03 -49.17 -65.61
N PRO A 505 3.23 -49.76 -66.75
CA PRO A 505 3.91 -51.05 -66.81
C PRO A 505 5.28 -50.88 -66.15
N PRO A 506 5.76 -51.90 -65.39
CA PRO A 506 7.00 -51.85 -64.61
C PRO A 506 8.29 -51.61 -65.45
N ASP A 507 8.25 -51.63 -66.74
CA ASP A 507 9.42 -51.55 -67.63
C ASP A 507 9.88 -50.12 -67.93
N ARG A 508 9.29 -49.06 -67.37
CA ARG A 508 9.80 -47.67 -67.57
C ARG A 508 10.44 -46.98 -66.32
N LEU A 509 10.68 -47.77 -65.26
CA LEU A 509 11.37 -47.28 -64.07
C LEU A 509 12.89 -47.63 -64.08
N ALA A 510 13.42 -48.17 -65.17
CA ALA A 510 14.83 -48.42 -65.33
C ALA A 510 15.43 -47.58 -66.49
N GLY A 511 15.47 -46.26 -66.27
CA GLY A 511 16.15 -45.45 -67.28
C GLY A 511 15.90 -43.91 -67.08
N THR A 512 16.52 -43.35 -66.08
CA THR A 512 17.35 -42.08 -66.11
C THR A 512 17.88 -41.79 -64.72
#